data_c4c742d58262dace53a811d7a6a5d8ed
#
_entry.id   c4c742d58262dace53a811d7a6a5d8ed
#
_cell.length_a   1.000
_cell.length_b   1.000
_cell.length_c   1.000
_cell.angle_alpha   90.00
_cell.angle_beta   90.00
_cell.angle_gamma   90.00
#
_symmetry.space_group_name_H-M   'P 1'
#
loop_
_entity.id
_entity.type
_entity.pdbx_description
1 polymer ?
#
loop_
_entity_poly.entity_id
_entity_poly.type
_entity_poly.pdbx_seq_one_letter_code
_entity_poly.pdbx_strand_id
1 'polypeptide(L)'
;YTWVDSKLSKAVGVKNGYAGMGRVKYVNAPDDKVGKVGSDKNSRPVFNLSLNWTGMPDTSLRAGWSQGFRVPNLQEKYLINSMGGGTTFGNADLKPEKSNNFEVGARYAGSALEADFALFYNLADDYISSVHISKTEYTYLNADKAKTFGAELSVNFKPTDHFFPYASMTWLRRKTEWGSGVSTYDSGVAGFTARYGVKTEFDVFNGRWNTDTYLRSKTASKSYSPSSNETTRVAGYTTLNFATTYHFGPQKRYMVSAEAINITNQLYSYGDSIYEPGRHFNFKLSAKY
;
A
#
# COMPACT_ATOMS: atom_id res chain seq x y z
N TYR A 1 -13.00 -0.54 -22.03
CA TYR A 1 -12.56 0.74 -22.60
C TYR A 1 -12.54 1.78 -21.50
N THR A 2 -11.38 2.39 -21.26
CA THR A 2 -11.21 3.44 -20.25
C THR A 2 -11.16 4.80 -20.94
N TRP A 3 -12.04 5.70 -20.52
CA TRP A 3 -12.09 7.08 -20.98
C TRP A 3 -12.08 8.01 -19.76
N VAL A 4 -11.24 9.04 -19.79
CA VAL A 4 -11.14 10.04 -18.74
C VAL A 4 -11.02 11.42 -19.37
N ASP A 5 -11.85 12.35 -18.94
CA ASP A 5 -11.78 13.76 -19.26
C ASP A 5 -11.50 14.53 -17.96
N SER A 6 -10.43 15.29 -17.93
CA SER A 6 -10.05 16.13 -16.79
C SER A 6 -9.78 17.56 -17.22
N LYS A 7 -10.36 18.52 -16.50
CA LYS A 7 -10.22 19.94 -16.81
C LYS A 7 -9.87 20.73 -15.55
N LEU A 8 -8.82 21.51 -15.61
CA LEU A 8 -8.53 22.57 -14.66
C LEU A 8 -8.96 23.92 -15.26
N SER A 9 -10.05 24.50 -14.76
CA SER A 9 -10.59 25.78 -15.26
C SER A 9 -9.96 27.01 -14.60
N LYS A 10 -9.40 26.84 -13.40
CA LYS A 10 -8.76 27.93 -12.65
C LYS A 10 -7.68 27.36 -11.73
N ALA A 11 -6.48 27.91 -11.81
CA ALA A 11 -5.43 27.64 -10.85
C ALA A 11 -5.34 28.81 -9.86
N VAL A 12 -5.27 28.49 -8.56
CA VAL A 12 -5.07 29.46 -7.49
C VAL A 12 -3.84 29.03 -6.70
N GLY A 13 -2.80 29.85 -6.74
CA GLY A 13 -1.59 29.61 -5.95
C GLY A 13 -1.73 30.21 -4.54
N VAL A 14 -1.22 29.50 -3.55
CA VAL A 14 -1.13 29.95 -2.17
C VAL A 14 0.33 30.24 -1.84
N LYS A 15 0.66 31.50 -1.56
CA LYS A 15 1.98 31.90 -1.10
C LYS A 15 1.93 32.08 0.42
N ASN A 16 2.76 31.34 1.17
CA ASN A 16 2.85 31.41 2.63
C ASN A 16 1.54 31.06 3.39
N GLY A 17 0.89 29.96 3.06
CA GLY A 17 -0.28 29.46 3.78
C GLY A 17 0.05 28.34 4.73
N TYR A 18 -0.19 28.53 6.03
CA TYR A 18 -0.41 27.40 6.93
C TYR A 18 -1.81 26.84 6.62
N ALA A 19 -1.89 25.61 6.15
CA ALA A 19 -3.12 24.86 6.10
C ALA A 19 -3.44 24.34 7.51
N GLY A 20 -3.89 25.22 8.36
CA GLY A 20 -4.32 24.93 9.71
C GLY A 20 -4.88 26.18 10.37
N MET A 21 -6.20 26.24 10.47
CA MET A 21 -6.96 27.29 11.18
C MET A 21 -6.80 28.75 10.67
N GLY A 22 -7.51 29.08 9.62
CA GLY A 22 -8.23 30.33 9.60
C GLY A 22 -7.65 31.51 8.86
N ARG A 23 -6.52 31.45 8.14
CA ARG A 23 -6.11 32.50 7.20
C ARG A 23 -5.36 31.93 6.01
N VAL A 24 -6.06 31.63 4.96
CA VAL A 24 -5.47 31.37 3.64
C VAL A 24 -5.31 32.72 2.94
N LYS A 25 -4.08 33.20 2.79
CA LYS A 25 -3.79 34.34 1.94
C LYS A 25 -3.55 33.81 0.54
N TYR A 26 -4.54 33.94 -0.34
CA TYR A 26 -4.38 33.62 -1.76
C TYR A 26 -3.42 34.64 -2.39
N VAL A 27 -2.31 34.17 -2.90
CA VAL A 27 -1.38 34.97 -3.68
C VAL A 27 -1.20 34.24 -4.99
N ASN A 28 -1.17 34.96 -6.10
CA ASN A 28 -0.80 34.37 -7.39
C ASN A 28 0.57 33.72 -7.24
N ALA A 29 0.61 32.37 -7.33
CA ALA A 29 1.89 31.68 -7.41
C ALA A 29 2.58 32.07 -8.73
N PRO A 30 3.91 32.11 -8.76
CA PRO A 30 4.63 32.29 -10.02
C PRO A 30 4.15 31.25 -11.04
N ASP A 31 3.99 31.67 -12.31
CA ASP A 31 3.46 30.82 -13.38
C ASP A 31 4.22 29.51 -13.58
N ASP A 32 5.47 29.44 -13.14
CA ASP A 32 6.33 28.26 -13.17
C ASP A 32 6.01 27.19 -12.11
N LYS A 33 5.24 27.55 -11.05
CA LYS A 33 4.88 26.66 -9.94
C LYS A 33 3.39 26.30 -9.90
N VAL A 34 2.58 26.87 -10.76
CA VAL A 34 1.17 26.52 -10.92
C VAL A 34 1.00 25.78 -12.24
N GLY A 35 0.48 24.57 -12.17
CA GLY A 35 0.25 23.76 -13.36
C GLY A 35 -0.58 24.51 -14.41
N LYS A 36 -0.27 24.33 -15.68
CA LYS A 36 -0.99 24.96 -16.79
C LYS A 36 -2.47 24.66 -16.69
N VAL A 37 -3.30 25.70 -16.75
CA VAL A 37 -4.75 25.56 -16.91
C VAL A 37 -5.01 24.88 -18.26
N GLY A 38 -5.76 23.79 -18.24
CA GLY A 38 -6.00 23.01 -19.45
C GLY A 38 -7.01 21.88 -19.26
N SER A 39 -7.31 21.20 -20.33
CA SER A 39 -8.11 19.97 -20.28
C SER A 39 -7.36 18.85 -20.99
N ASP A 40 -7.35 17.69 -20.35
CA ASP A 40 -6.80 16.47 -20.91
C ASP A 40 -7.92 15.47 -21.20
N LYS A 41 -7.92 14.92 -22.40
CA LYS A 41 -8.79 13.81 -22.78
C LYS A 41 -7.92 12.60 -23.06
N ASN A 42 -8.12 11.57 -22.27
CA ASN A 42 -7.36 10.35 -22.39
C ASN A 42 -8.32 9.16 -22.51
N SER A 43 -8.09 8.32 -23.52
CA SER A 43 -8.86 7.10 -23.69
C SER A 43 -7.97 5.98 -24.21
N ARG A 44 -8.21 4.76 -23.74
CA ARG A 44 -7.48 3.57 -24.19
C ARG A 44 -8.34 2.33 -24.00
N PRO A 45 -8.39 1.42 -24.99
CA PRO A 45 -8.89 0.07 -24.76
C PRO A 45 -7.90 -0.66 -23.84
N VAL A 46 -8.44 -1.39 -22.88
CA VAL A 46 -7.69 -2.28 -21.99
C VAL A 46 -8.30 -3.67 -22.05
N PHE A 47 -7.47 -4.68 -22.07
CA PHE A 47 -7.88 -6.06 -22.19
C PHE A 47 -7.46 -6.84 -20.94
N ASN A 48 -8.23 -7.88 -20.62
CA ASN A 48 -7.85 -8.87 -19.62
C ASN A 48 -8.20 -10.26 -20.14
N LEU A 49 -7.40 -11.23 -19.75
CA LEU A 49 -7.62 -12.65 -19.98
C LEU A 49 -7.23 -13.39 -18.71
N SER A 50 -8.11 -14.25 -18.24
CA SER A 50 -7.85 -15.10 -17.09
C SER A 50 -8.31 -16.52 -17.34
N LEU A 51 -7.53 -17.47 -16.83
CA LEU A 51 -7.83 -18.88 -16.83
C LEU A 51 -7.81 -19.36 -15.38
N ASN A 52 -8.85 -20.10 -14.99
CA ASN A 52 -8.91 -20.81 -13.73
C ASN A 52 -9.22 -22.28 -13.98
N TRP A 53 -8.36 -23.15 -13.45
CA TRP A 53 -8.50 -24.59 -13.59
C TRP A 53 -8.73 -25.23 -12.22
N THR A 54 -9.76 -26.06 -12.11
CA THR A 54 -10.23 -26.70 -10.87
C THR A 54 -10.35 -28.22 -11.02
N GLY A 55 -9.48 -28.82 -11.81
CA GLY A 55 -9.54 -30.27 -12.13
C GLY A 55 -9.06 -31.20 -11.02
N MET A 56 -8.49 -30.68 -9.91
CA MET A 56 -8.12 -31.45 -8.72
C MET A 56 -8.99 -31.07 -7.52
N PRO A 57 -9.33 -32.03 -6.62
CA PRO A 57 -10.01 -31.72 -5.36
C PRO A 57 -9.26 -30.65 -4.57
N ASP A 58 -10.01 -29.74 -3.96
CA ASP A 58 -9.50 -28.66 -3.07
C ASP A 58 -8.43 -27.78 -3.70
N THR A 59 -8.15 -27.91 -4.99
CA THR A 59 -7.05 -27.22 -5.67
C THR A 59 -7.56 -26.41 -6.86
N SER A 60 -7.13 -25.18 -6.97
CA SER A 60 -7.32 -24.37 -8.18
C SER A 60 -6.00 -23.76 -8.63
N LEU A 61 -5.78 -23.76 -9.94
CA LEU A 61 -4.66 -23.07 -10.59
C LEU A 61 -5.20 -21.90 -11.39
N ARG A 62 -4.52 -20.77 -11.33
CA ARG A 62 -4.91 -19.58 -12.08
C ARG A 62 -3.75 -19.02 -12.88
N ALA A 63 -4.06 -18.49 -14.05
CA ALA A 63 -3.16 -17.69 -14.84
C ALA A 63 -3.91 -16.49 -15.38
N GLY A 64 -3.30 -15.32 -15.39
CA GLY A 64 -3.93 -14.09 -15.82
C GLY A 64 -2.97 -13.15 -16.52
N TRP A 65 -3.51 -12.43 -17.49
CA TRP A 65 -2.91 -11.25 -18.09
C TRP A 65 -3.93 -10.13 -18.12
N SER A 66 -3.52 -8.92 -17.71
CA SER A 66 -4.36 -7.74 -17.79
C SER A 66 -3.56 -6.52 -18.15
N GLN A 67 -4.18 -5.61 -18.88
CA GLN A 67 -3.66 -4.29 -19.16
C GLN A 67 -4.22 -3.28 -18.17
N GLY A 68 -3.38 -2.36 -17.71
CA GLY A 68 -3.75 -1.21 -16.90
C GLY A 68 -3.57 0.09 -17.67
N PHE A 69 -4.43 1.06 -17.39
CA PHE A 69 -4.32 2.42 -17.85
C PHE A 69 -4.74 3.36 -16.73
N ARG A 70 -3.84 4.24 -16.29
CA ARG A 70 -4.10 5.19 -15.21
C ARG A 70 -3.78 6.61 -15.67
N VAL A 71 -4.77 7.47 -15.64
CA VAL A 71 -4.58 8.89 -15.87
C VAL A 71 -4.10 9.55 -14.57
N PRO A 72 -3.12 10.48 -14.62
CA PRO A 72 -2.73 11.24 -13.45
C PRO A 72 -3.93 11.93 -12.81
N ASN A 73 -4.05 11.86 -11.51
CA ASN A 73 -5.13 12.54 -10.80
C ASN A 73 -4.88 14.06 -10.68
N LEU A 74 -5.89 14.80 -10.22
CA LEU A 74 -5.80 16.26 -10.07
C LEU A 74 -4.70 16.69 -9.09
N GLN A 75 -4.46 15.90 -8.05
CA GLN A 75 -3.40 16.15 -7.08
C GLN A 75 -2.02 16.02 -7.71
N GLU A 76 -1.80 14.96 -8.48
CA GLU A 76 -0.52 14.72 -9.16
C GLU A 76 -0.21 15.78 -10.21
N LYS A 77 -1.23 16.34 -10.86
CA LYS A 77 -1.03 17.35 -11.91
C LYS A 77 -0.99 18.78 -11.39
N TYR A 78 -1.84 19.13 -10.44
CA TYR A 78 -2.14 20.54 -10.23
C TYR A 78 -2.10 21.01 -8.78
N LEU A 79 -2.13 20.09 -7.81
CA LEU A 79 -2.18 20.48 -6.41
C LEU A 79 -0.80 20.81 -5.86
N ILE A 80 -0.72 21.90 -5.11
CA ILE A 80 0.40 22.21 -4.23
C ILE A 80 -0.06 21.91 -2.80
N ASN A 81 0.57 20.94 -2.16
CA ASN A 81 0.23 20.51 -0.81
C ASN A 81 1.44 20.63 0.11
N SER A 82 1.29 21.40 1.20
CA SER A 82 2.34 21.55 2.23
C SER A 82 1.85 20.92 3.52
N MET A 83 2.44 19.79 3.89
CA MET A 83 2.14 19.06 5.13
C MET A 83 3.43 18.51 5.76
N GLY A 84 3.49 18.52 7.10
CA GLY A 84 4.57 17.85 7.84
C GLY A 84 5.97 18.39 7.59
N GLY A 85 6.11 19.66 7.20
CA GLY A 85 7.39 20.28 6.90
C GLY A 85 7.90 20.07 5.47
N GLY A 86 7.10 19.45 4.59
CA GLY A 86 7.41 19.30 3.17
C GLY A 86 6.34 19.89 2.27
N THR A 87 6.71 20.23 1.04
CA THR A 87 5.79 20.73 0.00
C THR A 87 5.86 19.82 -1.22
N THR A 88 4.69 19.31 -1.65
CA THR A 88 4.55 18.54 -2.88
C THR A 88 3.95 19.41 -3.96
N PHE A 89 4.60 19.51 -5.09
CA PHE A 89 4.14 20.22 -6.28
C PHE A 89 3.58 19.24 -7.30
N GLY A 90 2.40 19.53 -7.83
CA GLY A 90 1.87 18.81 -8.98
C GLY A 90 2.69 19.09 -10.24
N ASN A 91 2.62 18.18 -11.20
CA ASN A 91 3.27 18.30 -12.50
C ASN A 91 2.23 18.13 -13.62
N ALA A 92 1.90 19.23 -14.28
CA ALA A 92 0.89 19.25 -15.35
C ALA A 92 1.30 18.43 -16.59
N ASP A 93 2.60 18.19 -16.80
CA ASP A 93 3.15 17.50 -17.96
C ASP A 93 3.15 15.97 -17.81
N LEU A 94 2.57 15.45 -16.73
CA LEU A 94 2.45 14.00 -16.51
C LEU A 94 1.62 13.32 -17.59
N LYS A 95 2.19 12.23 -18.11
CA LYS A 95 1.54 11.31 -19.05
C LYS A 95 0.79 10.21 -18.29
N PRO A 96 -0.27 9.63 -18.89
CA PRO A 96 -0.94 8.47 -18.34
C PRO A 96 -0.03 7.24 -18.29
N GLU A 97 -0.08 6.50 -17.18
CA GLU A 97 0.59 5.20 -17.04
C GLU A 97 -0.11 4.13 -17.88
N LYS A 98 0.67 3.19 -18.37
CA LYS A 98 0.22 1.98 -19.06
C LYS A 98 0.91 0.79 -18.44
N SER A 99 0.19 -0.29 -18.21
CA SER A 99 0.82 -1.49 -17.66
C SER A 99 0.31 -2.77 -18.31
N ASN A 100 1.16 -3.80 -18.24
CA ASN A 100 0.81 -5.18 -18.49
C ASN A 100 1.13 -5.98 -17.21
N ASN A 101 0.13 -6.67 -16.70
CA ASN A 101 0.24 -7.48 -15.49
C ASN A 101 0.09 -8.95 -15.87
N PHE A 102 0.98 -9.78 -15.40
CA PHE A 102 0.98 -11.23 -15.55
C PHE A 102 0.96 -11.85 -14.16
N GLU A 103 0.11 -12.84 -13.96
CA GLU A 103 0.02 -13.58 -12.72
C GLU A 103 -0.17 -15.06 -13.01
N VAL A 104 0.49 -15.90 -12.21
CA VAL A 104 0.17 -17.31 -12.08
C VAL A 104 0.07 -17.67 -10.61
N GLY A 105 -0.87 -18.51 -10.25
CA GLY A 105 -1.09 -18.85 -8.85
C GLY A 105 -1.74 -20.22 -8.67
N ALA A 106 -1.61 -20.72 -7.44
CA ALA A 106 -2.21 -21.94 -6.99
C ALA A 106 -2.87 -21.72 -5.63
N ARG A 107 -4.07 -22.24 -5.46
CA ARG A 107 -4.78 -22.26 -4.18
C ARG A 107 -5.14 -23.69 -3.83
N TYR A 108 -4.87 -24.03 -2.58
CA TYR A 108 -5.33 -25.24 -1.93
C TYR A 108 -6.29 -24.88 -0.78
N ALA A 109 -7.45 -25.51 -0.71
CA ALA A 109 -8.50 -25.22 0.29
C ALA A 109 -9.04 -26.51 0.91
N GLY A 110 -8.15 -27.28 1.56
CA GLY A 110 -8.51 -28.49 2.29
C GLY A 110 -9.03 -28.20 3.70
N SER A 111 -9.48 -29.21 4.40
CA SER A 111 -10.12 -29.07 5.73
C SER A 111 -9.18 -28.53 6.80
N ALA A 112 -7.92 -28.91 6.80
CA ALA A 112 -6.92 -28.54 7.80
C ALA A 112 -5.95 -27.44 7.30
N LEU A 113 -5.82 -27.26 5.99
CA LEU A 113 -4.87 -26.34 5.38
C LEU A 113 -5.55 -25.56 4.27
N GLU A 114 -5.47 -24.25 4.35
CA GLU A 114 -5.71 -23.35 3.24
C GLU A 114 -4.41 -22.63 2.89
N ALA A 115 -4.02 -22.68 1.63
CA ALA A 115 -2.84 -22.00 1.13
C ALA A 115 -3.12 -21.35 -0.21
N ASP A 116 -2.64 -20.14 -0.42
CA ASP A 116 -2.68 -19.43 -1.69
C ASP A 116 -1.29 -18.93 -2.00
N PHE A 117 -0.79 -19.23 -3.19
CA PHE A 117 0.50 -18.79 -3.69
C PHE A 117 0.33 -18.14 -5.06
N ALA A 118 0.97 -17.01 -5.26
CA ALA A 118 1.00 -16.32 -6.55
C ALA A 118 2.40 -15.83 -6.89
N LEU A 119 2.73 -15.89 -8.17
CA LEU A 119 3.84 -15.18 -8.79
C LEU A 119 3.26 -14.12 -9.71
N PHE A 120 3.82 -12.92 -9.66
CA PHE A 120 3.37 -11.83 -10.52
C PHE A 120 4.53 -11.09 -11.17
N TYR A 121 4.25 -10.55 -12.35
CA TYR A 121 5.15 -9.69 -13.10
C TYR A 121 4.37 -8.53 -13.69
N ASN A 122 4.76 -7.29 -13.36
CA ASN A 122 4.15 -6.07 -13.86
C ASN A 122 5.18 -5.27 -14.65
N LEU A 123 4.79 -4.85 -15.83
CA LEU A 123 5.52 -3.94 -16.69
C LEU A 123 4.70 -2.65 -16.83
N ALA A 124 5.22 -1.55 -16.35
CA ALA A 124 4.61 -0.23 -16.51
C ALA A 124 5.49 0.70 -17.31
N ASP A 125 4.89 1.37 -18.29
CA ASP A 125 5.47 2.47 -19.04
C ASP A 125 4.88 3.79 -18.54
N ASP A 126 5.64 4.86 -18.60
CA ASP A 126 5.28 6.20 -18.10
C ASP A 126 4.85 6.17 -16.61
N TYR A 127 5.49 5.34 -15.80
CA TYR A 127 5.14 5.11 -14.39
C TYR A 127 5.26 6.40 -13.57
N ILE A 128 4.16 6.85 -12.94
CA ILE A 128 4.15 8.08 -12.13
C ILE A 128 4.71 7.79 -10.75
N SER A 129 5.77 8.49 -10.39
CA SER A 129 6.43 8.38 -9.09
C SER A 129 6.59 9.74 -8.44
N SER A 130 6.38 9.81 -7.12
CA SER A 130 6.78 10.97 -6.33
C SER A 130 8.28 10.94 -6.14
N VAL A 131 8.93 12.07 -6.38
CA VAL A 131 10.38 12.23 -6.27
C VAL A 131 10.73 13.49 -5.49
N HIS A 132 11.89 13.48 -4.81
CA HIS A 132 12.40 14.65 -4.14
C HIS A 132 13.00 15.64 -5.14
N ILE A 133 12.66 16.93 -5.02
CA ILE A 133 13.36 18.04 -5.67
C ILE A 133 14.47 18.56 -4.73
N SER A 134 14.16 18.60 -3.43
CA SER A 134 15.07 18.99 -2.36
C SER A 134 14.74 18.19 -1.08
N LYS A 135 15.38 18.49 0.04
CA LYS A 135 15.10 17.82 1.33
C LYS A 135 13.65 17.95 1.81
N THR A 136 12.95 19.01 1.41
CA THR A 136 11.58 19.33 1.84
C THR A 136 10.60 19.52 0.69
N GLU A 137 11.05 19.35 -0.55
CA GLU A 137 10.21 19.56 -1.72
C GLU A 137 10.13 18.29 -2.56
N TYR A 138 8.93 18.00 -3.03
CA TYR A 138 8.58 16.82 -3.82
C TYR A 138 7.84 17.23 -5.08
N THR A 139 7.92 16.41 -6.11
CA THR A 139 7.06 16.49 -7.30
C THR A 139 6.73 15.10 -7.81
N TYR A 140 5.96 15.04 -8.88
CA TYR A 140 5.67 13.80 -9.60
C TYR A 140 6.36 13.80 -10.96
N LEU A 141 6.98 12.69 -11.31
CA LEU A 141 7.58 12.47 -12.61
C LEU A 141 7.14 11.13 -13.19
N ASN A 142 7.10 11.03 -14.52
CA ASN A 142 7.01 9.74 -15.18
C ASN A 142 8.40 9.11 -15.23
N ALA A 143 8.55 7.91 -14.67
CA ALA A 143 9.64 7.02 -15.01
C ALA A 143 9.35 6.38 -16.37
N ASP A 144 10.35 6.18 -17.21
CA ASP A 144 10.16 5.58 -18.54
C ASP A 144 9.54 4.18 -18.39
N LYS A 145 10.10 3.39 -17.48
CA LYS A 145 9.61 2.04 -17.16
C LYS A 145 9.71 1.72 -15.68
N ALA A 146 8.76 0.95 -15.20
CA ALA A 146 8.86 0.25 -13.94
C ALA A 146 8.54 -1.24 -14.13
N LYS A 147 9.48 -2.11 -13.72
CA LYS A 147 9.35 -3.57 -13.79
C LYS A 147 9.24 -4.08 -12.36
N THR A 148 8.11 -4.63 -12.02
CA THR A 148 7.87 -5.21 -10.68
C THR A 148 7.62 -6.70 -10.82
N PHE A 149 8.33 -7.52 -10.06
CA PHE A 149 8.09 -8.95 -9.98
C PHE A 149 8.12 -9.39 -8.52
N GLY A 150 7.38 -10.44 -8.21
CA GLY A 150 7.31 -10.90 -6.84
C GLY A 150 6.50 -12.17 -6.67
N ALA A 151 6.41 -12.55 -5.40
CA ALA A 151 5.63 -13.69 -4.93
C ALA A 151 4.82 -13.31 -3.70
N GLU A 152 3.63 -13.88 -3.62
CA GLU A 152 2.74 -13.77 -2.47
C GLU A 152 2.41 -15.16 -1.96
N LEU A 153 2.38 -15.31 -0.64
CA LEU A 153 1.99 -16.53 0.04
C LEU A 153 1.04 -16.18 1.19
N SER A 154 -0.09 -16.87 1.23
CA SER A 154 -1.02 -16.85 2.36
C SER A 154 -1.29 -18.28 2.81
N VAL A 155 -1.14 -18.55 4.11
CA VAL A 155 -1.36 -19.86 4.69
C VAL A 155 -2.20 -19.72 5.96
N ASN A 156 -3.27 -20.50 6.07
CA ASN A 156 -4.03 -20.73 7.29
C ASN A 156 -4.02 -22.24 7.57
N PHE A 157 -3.53 -22.62 8.74
CA PHE A 157 -3.44 -24.01 9.13
C PHE A 157 -4.28 -24.27 10.38
N LYS A 158 -5.06 -25.34 10.38
CA LYS A 158 -5.95 -25.76 11.48
C LYS A 158 -5.55 -27.17 11.95
N PRO A 159 -4.43 -27.32 12.66
CA PRO A 159 -3.99 -28.62 13.16
C PRO A 159 -4.91 -29.17 14.25
N THR A 160 -5.62 -28.31 14.95
CA THR A 160 -6.58 -28.67 16.01
C THR A 160 -7.76 -27.70 16.00
N ASP A 161 -8.79 -27.97 16.80
CA ASP A 161 -9.94 -27.09 16.97
C ASP A 161 -9.66 -25.79 17.75
N HIS A 162 -8.46 -25.68 18.32
CA HIS A 162 -8.12 -24.59 19.22
C HIS A 162 -6.92 -23.75 18.76
N PHE A 163 -6.17 -24.22 17.78
CA PHE A 163 -4.87 -23.64 17.42
C PHE A 163 -4.77 -23.41 15.91
N PHE A 164 -4.62 -22.17 15.49
CA PHE A 164 -4.70 -21.76 14.10
C PHE A 164 -3.48 -20.89 13.72
N PRO A 165 -2.31 -21.49 13.44
CA PRO A 165 -1.18 -20.73 12.91
C PRO A 165 -1.48 -20.24 11.50
N TYR A 166 -0.97 -19.06 11.18
CA TYR A 166 -1.16 -18.43 9.88
C TYR A 166 0.05 -17.59 9.47
N ALA A 167 0.20 -17.39 8.18
CA ALA A 167 1.19 -16.48 7.61
C ALA A 167 0.64 -15.83 6.34
N SER A 168 0.98 -14.55 6.15
CA SER A 168 0.79 -13.82 4.89
C SER A 168 2.07 -13.08 4.60
N MET A 169 2.66 -13.32 3.43
CA MET A 169 3.98 -12.84 3.05
C MET A 169 3.97 -12.34 1.61
N THR A 170 4.64 -11.23 1.37
CA THR A 170 4.89 -10.70 0.03
C THR A 170 6.38 -10.43 -0.11
N TRP A 171 6.96 -10.99 -1.14
CA TRP A 171 8.29 -10.65 -1.61
C TRP A 171 8.20 -10.00 -2.97
N LEU A 172 8.85 -8.85 -3.16
CA LEU A 172 8.85 -8.17 -4.44
C LEU A 172 10.13 -7.37 -4.70
N ARG A 173 10.44 -7.17 -5.98
CA ARG A 173 11.49 -6.28 -6.45
C ARG A 173 10.91 -5.40 -7.55
N ARG A 174 11.16 -4.10 -7.45
CA ARG A 174 10.80 -3.13 -8.49
C ARG A 174 12.05 -2.46 -9.03
N LYS A 175 12.24 -2.52 -10.33
CA LYS A 175 13.28 -1.80 -11.05
C LYS A 175 12.64 -0.63 -11.78
N THR A 176 13.16 0.58 -11.58
CA THR A 176 12.70 1.81 -12.24
C THR A 176 13.77 2.29 -13.21
N GLU A 177 13.38 2.67 -14.39
CA GLU A 177 14.24 3.22 -15.44
C GLU A 177 13.80 4.67 -15.71
N TRP A 178 14.74 5.60 -15.68
CA TRP A 178 14.48 7.03 -15.84
C TRP A 178 15.12 7.55 -17.13
N GLY A 179 14.53 8.57 -17.76
CA GLY A 179 15.01 9.19 -19.00
C GLY A 179 16.45 9.71 -18.95
N SER A 180 17.00 9.87 -17.76
CA SER A 180 18.42 10.16 -17.54
C SER A 180 19.38 8.98 -17.77
N GLY A 181 18.88 7.81 -18.15
CA GLY A 181 19.64 6.56 -18.29
C GLY A 181 19.87 5.81 -16.96
N VAL A 182 19.37 6.34 -15.84
CA VAL A 182 19.48 5.68 -14.56
C VAL A 182 18.49 4.53 -14.47
N SER A 183 18.98 3.38 -13.98
CA SER A 183 18.19 2.18 -13.79
C SER A 183 18.49 1.61 -12.40
N THR A 184 17.48 1.56 -11.50
CA THR A 184 17.70 1.23 -10.09
C THR A 184 16.60 0.37 -9.49
N TYR A 185 16.95 -0.43 -8.49
CA TYR A 185 16.03 -1.10 -7.60
C TYR A 185 15.65 -0.28 -6.35
N ASP A 186 16.26 0.88 -6.16
CA ASP A 186 15.93 1.80 -5.07
C ASP A 186 14.63 2.57 -5.41
N SER A 187 13.52 1.86 -5.41
CA SER A 187 12.20 2.29 -5.89
C SER A 187 11.20 2.62 -4.77
N GLY A 188 11.66 2.76 -3.53
CA GLY A 188 10.83 3.08 -2.37
C GLY A 188 10.05 1.89 -1.79
N VAL A 189 10.06 0.72 -2.43
CA VAL A 189 9.34 -0.47 -1.96
C VAL A 189 10.20 -1.38 -1.11
N ALA A 190 9.62 -1.90 -0.02
CA ALA A 190 10.26 -2.93 0.77
C ALA A 190 10.28 -4.26 0.01
N GLY A 191 11.44 -4.93 0.00
CA GLY A 191 11.59 -6.20 -0.71
C GLY A 191 10.86 -7.38 -0.06
N PHE A 192 10.50 -7.27 1.22
CA PHE A 192 9.74 -8.29 1.92
C PHE A 192 8.85 -7.67 2.99
N THR A 193 7.60 -8.12 3.06
CA THR A 193 6.66 -7.82 4.12
C THR A 193 5.96 -9.10 4.57
N ALA A 194 5.68 -9.24 5.86
CA ALA A 194 5.02 -10.40 6.40
C ALA A 194 4.16 -10.07 7.62
N ARG A 195 3.07 -10.79 7.76
CA ARG A 195 2.33 -10.96 9.00
C ARG A 195 2.19 -12.46 9.26
N TYR A 196 2.63 -12.92 10.42
CA TYR A 196 2.54 -14.32 10.79
C TYR A 196 2.30 -14.45 12.30
N GLY A 197 1.53 -15.44 12.66
CA GLY A 197 1.12 -15.58 14.05
C GLY A 197 0.28 -16.82 14.30
N VAL A 198 -0.32 -16.81 15.46
CA VAL A 198 -1.18 -17.89 15.93
C VAL A 198 -2.43 -17.30 16.50
N LYS A 199 -3.58 -17.76 16.02
CA LYS A 199 -4.87 -17.55 16.67
C LYS A 199 -5.20 -18.75 17.53
N THR A 200 -5.83 -18.51 18.67
CA THR A 200 -6.39 -19.60 19.50
C THR A 200 -7.86 -19.32 19.79
N GLU A 201 -8.62 -20.38 19.96
CA GLU A 201 -10.04 -20.32 20.32
C GLU A 201 -10.37 -21.38 21.36
N PHE A 202 -11.00 -20.94 22.46
CA PHE A 202 -11.43 -21.81 23.57
C PHE A 202 -12.86 -21.44 23.99
N ASP A 203 -13.68 -22.44 24.23
CA ASP A 203 -14.95 -22.23 24.94
C ASP A 203 -14.71 -22.34 26.43
N VAL A 204 -14.84 -21.23 27.17
CA VAL A 204 -14.58 -21.10 28.61
C VAL A 204 -15.66 -20.24 29.29
N PHE A 205 -16.02 -20.56 30.52
CA PHE A 205 -16.99 -19.77 31.33
C PHE A 205 -18.29 -19.41 30.58
N ASN A 206 -18.88 -20.37 29.88
CA ASN A 206 -20.06 -20.17 29.01
C ASN A 206 -19.90 -19.10 27.91
N GLY A 207 -18.68 -18.78 27.54
CA GLY A 207 -18.32 -17.84 26.47
C GLY A 207 -17.30 -18.43 25.54
N ARG A 208 -16.88 -17.62 24.57
CA ARG A 208 -15.81 -17.95 23.61
C ARG A 208 -14.68 -16.96 23.74
N TRP A 209 -13.51 -17.48 24.07
CA TRP A 209 -12.28 -16.72 24.17
C TRP A 209 -11.39 -16.94 22.95
N ASN A 210 -11.07 -15.86 22.25
CA ASN A 210 -10.17 -15.87 21.10
C ASN A 210 -8.93 -15.04 21.41
N THR A 211 -7.76 -15.50 20.94
CA THR A 211 -6.53 -14.69 20.94
C THR A 211 -5.90 -14.66 19.56
N ASP A 212 -5.11 -13.63 19.28
CA ASP A 212 -4.23 -13.52 18.11
C ASP A 212 -2.88 -12.94 18.55
N THR A 213 -1.84 -13.75 18.49
CA THR A 213 -0.46 -13.31 18.76
C THR A 213 0.30 -13.31 17.44
N TYR A 214 0.78 -12.15 17.01
CA TYR A 214 1.38 -12.04 15.70
C TYR A 214 2.54 -11.06 15.60
N LEU A 215 3.40 -11.32 14.64
CA LEU A 215 4.48 -10.44 14.22
C LEU A 215 4.10 -9.76 12.88
N ARG A 216 4.46 -8.48 12.76
CA ARG A 216 4.48 -7.75 11.49
C ARG A 216 5.90 -7.35 11.19
N SER A 217 6.37 -7.75 10.03
CA SER A 217 7.74 -7.51 9.58
C SER A 217 7.76 -6.80 8.23
N LYS A 218 8.68 -5.86 8.06
CA LYS A 218 8.97 -5.18 6.82
C LYS A 218 10.48 -4.98 6.72
N THR A 219 11.07 -5.30 5.59
CA THR A 219 12.49 -4.99 5.32
C THR A 219 12.66 -3.49 5.06
N ALA A 220 13.90 -3.00 5.20
CA ALA A 220 14.23 -1.65 4.79
C ALA A 220 13.92 -1.42 3.31
N SER A 221 13.54 -0.20 2.97
CA SER A 221 13.39 0.26 1.60
C SER A 221 14.32 1.42 1.31
N LYS A 222 14.71 1.56 0.05
CA LYS A 222 15.48 2.68 -0.46
C LYS A 222 14.73 3.32 -1.61
N SER A 223 14.77 4.64 -1.71
CA SER A 223 14.15 5.42 -2.77
C SER A 223 15.18 6.35 -3.39
N TYR A 224 15.47 6.13 -4.66
CA TYR A 224 16.31 7.01 -5.47
C TYR A 224 15.47 8.14 -6.06
N SER A 225 16.00 9.35 -6.04
CA SER A 225 15.40 10.52 -6.67
C SER A 225 16.26 10.98 -7.85
N PRO A 226 15.75 10.96 -9.08
CA PRO A 226 16.48 11.45 -10.25
C PRO A 226 16.68 12.96 -10.23
N SER A 227 15.83 13.72 -9.53
CA SER A 227 15.90 15.18 -9.46
C SER A 227 17.02 15.69 -8.55
N SER A 228 17.25 15.00 -7.43
CA SER A 228 18.33 15.37 -6.47
C SER A 228 19.55 14.46 -6.56
N ASN A 229 19.48 13.37 -7.33
CA ASN A 229 20.50 12.32 -7.41
C ASN A 229 20.87 11.73 -6.04
N GLU A 230 19.89 11.66 -5.14
CA GLU A 230 20.05 11.15 -3.78
C GLU A 230 19.22 9.89 -3.57
N THR A 231 19.66 9.05 -2.66
CA THR A 231 18.91 7.87 -2.20
C THR A 231 18.55 8.03 -0.72
N THR A 232 17.27 8.04 -0.42
CA THR A 232 16.73 8.00 0.94
C THR A 232 16.50 6.56 1.39
N ARG A 233 16.58 6.30 2.71
CA ARG A 233 16.38 4.98 3.29
C ARG A 233 15.37 5.03 4.42
N VAL A 234 14.36 4.17 4.36
CA VAL A 234 13.44 3.89 5.46
C VAL A 234 13.83 2.56 6.10
N ALA A 235 14.04 2.55 7.41
CA ALA A 235 14.44 1.36 8.15
C ALA A 235 13.34 0.27 8.11
N GLY A 236 13.75 -0.99 8.12
CA GLY A 236 12.85 -2.10 8.35
C GLY A 236 12.44 -2.21 9.82
N TYR A 237 11.40 -2.98 10.10
CA TYR A 237 10.92 -3.21 11.45
C TYR A 237 10.29 -4.58 11.60
N THR A 238 10.20 -5.03 12.86
CA THR A 238 9.36 -6.16 13.28
C THR A 238 8.68 -5.79 14.59
N THR A 239 7.35 -5.80 14.61
CA THR A 239 6.55 -5.52 15.81
C THR A 239 5.87 -6.80 16.29
N LEU A 240 5.87 -7.03 17.60
CA LEU A 240 5.06 -8.06 18.26
C LEU A 240 3.74 -7.43 18.70
N ASN A 241 2.64 -8.12 18.42
CA ASN A 241 1.28 -7.67 18.69
C ASN A 241 0.47 -8.81 19.31
N PHE A 242 -0.48 -8.45 20.14
CA PHE A 242 -1.40 -9.38 20.79
C PHE A 242 -2.80 -8.78 20.81
N ALA A 243 -3.79 -9.58 20.44
CA ALA A 243 -5.19 -9.23 20.56
C ALA A 243 -5.94 -10.35 21.28
N THR A 244 -6.91 -10.00 22.12
CA THR A 244 -7.78 -10.95 22.79
C THR A 244 -9.22 -10.47 22.75
N THR A 245 -10.15 -11.40 22.62
CA THR A 245 -11.59 -11.12 22.58
C THR A 245 -12.34 -12.21 23.33
N TYR A 246 -13.24 -11.81 24.22
CA TYR A 246 -14.12 -12.69 24.92
C TYR A 246 -15.58 -12.37 24.60
N HIS A 247 -16.30 -13.36 24.05
CA HIS A 247 -17.72 -13.29 23.75
C HIS A 247 -18.49 -14.05 24.84
N PHE A 248 -19.51 -13.43 25.45
CA PHE A 248 -20.25 -14.01 26.56
C PHE A 248 -21.71 -13.59 26.56
N GLY A 249 -22.48 -14.16 27.52
CA GLY A 249 -23.90 -13.93 27.69
C GLY A 249 -24.77 -14.72 26.72
N PRO A 250 -26.11 -14.57 26.79
CA PRO A 250 -27.05 -15.29 25.93
C PRO A 250 -26.74 -15.04 24.45
N GLN A 251 -26.62 -16.12 23.67
CA GLN A 251 -26.25 -16.08 22.25
C GLN A 251 -24.94 -15.31 21.98
N LYS A 252 -24.00 -15.25 22.94
CA LYS A 252 -22.74 -14.50 22.85
C LYS A 252 -22.94 -13.01 22.48
N ARG A 253 -24.00 -12.41 23.06
CA ARG A 253 -24.43 -11.03 22.79
C ARG A 253 -23.40 -9.99 23.19
N TYR A 254 -22.61 -10.24 24.22
CA TYR A 254 -21.61 -9.29 24.74
C TYR A 254 -20.22 -9.66 24.28
N MET A 255 -19.40 -8.64 24.03
CA MET A 255 -18.01 -8.81 23.63
C MET A 255 -17.13 -7.80 24.38
N VAL A 256 -16.04 -8.28 24.93
CA VAL A 256 -14.91 -7.47 25.43
C VAL A 256 -13.69 -7.82 24.60
N SER A 257 -12.97 -6.82 24.12
CA SER A 257 -11.68 -7.04 23.47
C SER A 257 -10.61 -6.08 23.97
N ALA A 258 -9.38 -6.56 23.96
CA ALA A 258 -8.19 -5.77 24.25
C ALA A 258 -7.12 -6.09 23.22
N GLU A 259 -6.37 -5.07 22.81
CA GLU A 259 -5.24 -5.20 21.91
C GLU A 259 -4.02 -4.49 22.50
N ALA A 260 -2.87 -5.13 22.41
CA ALA A 260 -1.56 -4.55 22.68
C ALA A 260 -0.76 -4.54 21.36
N ILE A 261 -0.55 -3.37 20.81
CA ILE A 261 0.14 -3.19 19.53
C ILE A 261 1.55 -2.70 19.78
N ASN A 262 2.50 -3.25 19.02
CA ASN A 262 3.92 -2.94 19.14
C ASN A 262 4.45 -3.12 20.58
N ILE A 263 4.22 -4.30 21.16
CA ILE A 263 4.56 -4.64 22.56
C ILE A 263 6.03 -4.36 22.86
N THR A 264 6.91 -4.60 21.89
CA THR A 264 8.36 -4.37 22.00
C THR A 264 8.75 -2.90 21.95
N ASN A 265 7.80 -1.99 21.73
CA ASN A 265 8.00 -0.54 21.61
C ASN A 265 9.05 -0.17 20.55
N GLN A 266 9.05 -0.89 19.41
CA GLN A 266 9.93 -0.62 18.29
C GLN A 266 9.61 0.74 17.68
N LEU A 267 10.61 1.62 17.54
CA LEU A 267 10.47 2.85 16.79
C LEU A 267 10.53 2.54 15.29
N TYR A 268 9.50 2.88 14.53
CA TYR A 268 9.46 2.65 13.10
C TYR A 268 8.62 3.69 12.35
N SER A 269 8.81 3.76 11.04
CA SER A 269 8.08 4.65 10.14
C SER A 269 7.69 3.89 8.87
N TYR A 270 6.57 4.25 8.26
CA TYR A 270 6.21 3.79 6.91
C TYR A 270 6.88 4.63 5.82
N GLY A 271 7.21 5.87 6.12
CA GLY A 271 7.94 6.82 5.28
C GLY A 271 9.16 7.39 6.00
N ASP A 272 9.76 8.40 5.45
CA ASP A 272 11.01 9.01 5.95
C ASP A 272 10.82 10.08 7.03
N SER A 273 9.60 10.58 7.25
CA SER A 273 9.35 11.76 8.08
C SER A 273 8.37 11.60 9.23
N ILE A 274 7.57 10.54 9.27
CA ILE A 274 6.53 10.34 10.31
C ILE A 274 6.73 8.98 10.97
N TYR A 275 6.96 9.01 12.29
CA TYR A 275 7.03 7.79 13.09
C TYR A 275 5.63 7.33 13.50
N GLU A 276 5.43 6.02 13.48
CA GLU A 276 4.24 5.38 13.99
C GLU A 276 4.20 5.46 15.53
N PRO A 277 3.01 5.42 16.13
CA PRO A 277 2.88 5.33 17.58
C PRO A 277 3.70 4.14 18.11
N GLY A 278 4.39 4.35 19.22
CA GLY A 278 5.05 3.27 19.94
C GLY A 278 4.05 2.24 20.46
N ARG A 279 4.38 1.54 21.52
CA ARG A 279 3.46 0.61 22.17
C ARG A 279 2.17 1.32 22.63
N HIS A 280 1.03 0.78 22.21
CA HIS A 280 -0.29 1.31 22.61
C HIS A 280 -1.30 0.19 22.81
N PHE A 281 -2.38 0.52 23.49
CA PHE A 281 -3.43 -0.42 23.89
C PHE A 281 -4.79 0.10 23.45
N ASN A 282 -5.62 -0.80 22.93
CA ASN A 282 -7.00 -0.53 22.55
C ASN A 282 -7.93 -1.43 23.39
N PHE A 283 -9.05 -0.87 23.83
CA PHE A 283 -10.11 -1.61 24.51
C PHE A 283 -11.44 -1.33 23.82
N LYS A 284 -12.24 -2.38 23.66
CA LYS A 284 -13.56 -2.29 23.04
C LYS A 284 -14.57 -3.12 23.82
N LEU A 285 -15.73 -2.52 24.08
CA LEU A 285 -16.93 -3.19 24.58
C LEU A 285 -18.01 -3.13 23.51
N SER A 286 -18.74 -4.20 23.31
CA SER A 286 -19.84 -4.27 22.35
C SER A 286 -20.99 -5.10 22.89
N ALA A 287 -22.22 -4.67 22.60
CA ALA A 287 -23.44 -5.41 22.86
C ALA A 287 -24.31 -5.43 21.59
N LYS A 288 -24.88 -6.59 21.26
CA LYS A 288 -25.87 -6.74 20.18
C LYS A 288 -27.26 -6.74 20.80
N TYR A 289 -28.15 -5.97 20.27
CA TYR A 289 -29.58 -5.93 20.67
C TYR A 289 -30.44 -6.79 19.78
#